data_9780be7c14045ecb04760bc049f31131
#
_entry.id   9780be7c14045ecb04760bc049f31131
#
_cell.length_a   1.000
_cell.length_b   1.000
_cell.length_c   1.000
_cell.angle_alpha   90.00
_cell.angle_beta   90.00
_cell.angle_gamma   90.00
#
_symmetry.space_group_name_H-M   'P 1'
#
loop_
_entity.id
_entity.type
_entity.pdbx_description
1 polymer ?
#
loop_
_entity_poly.entity_id
_entity_poly.type
_entity_poly.pdbx_seq_one_letter_code
_entity_poly.pdbx_strand_id
1 'polypeptide(L)'
;MPLVDSPAIDLDIKEWMLGPSTNISNELGKPILIKVFQVNCPGCFTHGIPEVLEIRAKFIDSPLLIWGLATAFEDFHLNNLDNLKKLIDSGEVVGETLAVLSAKGLLNNNRLDYSIPFPVALDNVVPYNPSDYLSEAQNFIKKDFPQFDSFPVKNQKLISDQVMTYLKQKKFEAKTFETYQLKGTPSTLLIDNKGILRGKWFGSDYGLEKEVEKLLSL
;
A
#
# COMPACT_ATOMS: atom_id res chain seq x y z
N MET A 1 7.77 -2.44 13.24
CA MET A 1 6.43 -2.44 12.62
C MET A 1 5.53 -1.51 13.41
N PRO A 2 4.92 -0.52 12.79
CA PRO A 2 3.93 0.29 13.47
C PRO A 2 2.66 -0.52 13.73
N LEU A 3 2.23 -0.54 14.98
CA LEU A 3 0.96 -1.10 15.39
C LEU A 3 -0.12 -0.01 15.33
N VAL A 4 -1.38 -0.39 15.18
CA VAL A 4 -2.47 0.55 15.38
C VAL A 4 -2.36 1.10 16.81
N ASP A 5 -2.63 2.40 16.96
CA ASP A 5 -2.44 3.20 18.17
C ASP A 5 -0.98 3.38 18.62
N SER A 6 -0.01 3.21 17.70
CA SER A 6 1.40 3.56 17.90
C SER A 6 1.87 4.61 16.91
N PRO A 7 3.01 5.30 17.16
CA PRO A 7 3.57 6.25 16.19
C PRO A 7 3.75 5.62 14.82
N ALA A 8 3.27 6.30 13.79
CA ALA A 8 3.52 5.91 12.41
C ALA A 8 5.01 6.11 12.08
N ILE A 9 5.51 5.27 11.18
CA ILE A 9 6.88 5.38 10.66
C ILE A 9 6.82 6.12 9.33
N ASP A 10 7.75 7.03 9.08
CA ASP A 10 7.86 7.71 7.79
C ASP A 10 7.91 6.70 6.64
N LEU A 11 7.31 7.09 5.52
CA LEU A 11 7.32 6.27 4.32
C LEU A 11 8.74 6.24 3.73
N ASP A 12 9.20 5.09 3.32
CA ASP A 12 10.44 4.97 2.55
C ASP A 12 10.08 5.13 1.06
N ILE A 13 10.18 6.37 0.59
CA ILE A 13 9.71 6.81 -0.73
C ILE A 13 10.90 6.97 -1.66
N LYS A 14 10.81 6.41 -2.87
CA LYS A 14 11.79 6.65 -3.93
C LYS A 14 11.68 8.05 -4.51
N GLU A 15 10.47 8.44 -4.87
CA GLU A 15 10.17 9.78 -5.41
C GLU A 15 8.67 10.10 -5.32
N TRP A 16 8.34 11.39 -5.30
CA TRP A 16 6.98 11.88 -5.48
C TRP A 16 6.70 12.11 -6.97
N MET A 17 5.63 11.48 -7.46
CA MET A 17 5.22 11.58 -8.86
C MET A 17 4.27 12.76 -9.08
N LEU A 18 3.51 13.12 -8.06
CA LEU A 18 2.55 14.20 -8.06
C LEU A 18 2.57 14.88 -6.68
N GLY A 19 2.55 16.21 -6.67
CA GLY A 19 2.57 17.01 -5.44
C GLY A 19 3.96 17.23 -4.86
N PRO A 20 4.06 17.94 -3.73
CA PRO A 20 5.32 18.25 -3.08
C PRO A 20 5.91 17.02 -2.37
N SER A 21 7.24 16.96 -2.31
CA SER A 21 7.94 15.96 -1.50
C SER A 21 7.74 16.24 -0.01
N THR A 22 7.17 15.29 0.72
CA THR A 22 6.90 15.39 2.15
C THR A 22 6.92 14.01 2.80
N ASN A 23 6.75 13.93 4.12
CA ASN A 23 6.57 12.67 4.84
C ASN A 23 5.71 12.89 6.08
N ILE A 24 5.31 11.81 6.78
CA ILE A 24 4.42 11.86 7.93
C ILE A 24 4.94 12.80 9.01
N SER A 25 6.22 12.70 9.32
CA SER A 25 6.87 13.55 10.33
C SER A 25 6.85 15.05 10.02
N ASN A 26 6.73 15.43 8.74
CA ASN A 26 6.69 16.83 8.30
C ASN A 26 5.28 17.42 8.31
N GLU A 27 4.25 16.60 8.46
CA GLU A 27 2.83 17.01 8.39
C GLU A 27 2.10 16.87 9.73
N LEU A 28 2.85 16.84 10.82
CA LEU A 28 2.25 16.84 12.15
C LEU A 28 1.29 18.04 12.32
N GLY A 29 0.17 17.82 12.96
CA GLY A 29 -0.93 18.77 13.06
C GLY A 29 -2.06 18.53 12.06
N LYS A 30 -1.85 17.65 11.06
CA LYS A 30 -2.86 17.29 10.05
C LYS A 30 -3.05 15.78 10.01
N PRO A 31 -4.28 15.29 9.95
CA PRO A 31 -4.55 13.88 9.72
C PRO A 31 -4.21 13.48 8.26
N ILE A 32 -3.77 12.24 8.06
CA ILE A 32 -3.33 11.74 6.76
C ILE A 32 -4.03 10.43 6.44
N LEU A 33 -4.62 10.35 5.24
CA LEU A 33 -5.09 9.12 4.61
C LEU A 33 -4.11 8.73 3.51
N ILE A 34 -3.54 7.53 3.58
CA ILE A 34 -2.64 7.00 2.55
C ILE A 34 -3.32 5.80 1.90
N LYS A 35 -3.59 5.89 0.58
CA LYS A 35 -4.07 4.78 -0.22
C LYS A 35 -2.91 4.11 -0.93
N VAL A 36 -2.62 2.87 -0.53
CA VAL A 36 -1.57 2.06 -1.12
C VAL A 36 -2.15 1.22 -2.25
N PHE A 37 -1.55 1.31 -3.43
CA PHE A 37 -2.05 0.66 -4.63
C PHE A 37 -0.91 0.14 -5.52
N GLN A 38 -1.23 -0.76 -6.45
CA GLN A 38 -0.37 -1.14 -7.57
C GLN A 38 -1.01 -0.69 -8.88
N VAL A 39 -0.21 -0.37 -9.89
CA VAL A 39 -0.70 -0.01 -11.22
C VAL A 39 -1.44 -1.19 -11.86
N ASN A 40 -0.90 -2.42 -11.67
CA ASN A 40 -1.54 -3.67 -12.10
C ASN A 40 -2.40 -4.26 -10.97
N CYS A 41 -3.46 -3.55 -10.58
CA CYS A 41 -4.39 -3.98 -9.52
C CYS A 41 -5.82 -3.53 -9.86
N PRO A 42 -6.64 -4.38 -10.49
CA PRO A 42 -8.02 -4.03 -10.88
C PRO A 42 -8.86 -3.50 -9.71
N GLY A 43 -8.77 -4.12 -8.53
CA GLY A 43 -9.49 -3.70 -7.33
C GLY A 43 -9.11 -2.31 -6.85
N CYS A 44 -7.88 -1.89 -7.11
CA CYS A 44 -7.42 -0.54 -6.77
C CYS A 44 -8.20 0.52 -7.56
N PHE A 45 -8.54 0.25 -8.81
CA PHE A 45 -9.20 1.22 -9.72
C PHE A 45 -10.71 1.01 -9.85
N THR A 46 -11.23 -0.15 -9.47
CA THR A 46 -12.69 -0.36 -9.41
C THR A 46 -13.30 0.10 -8.10
N HIS A 47 -12.53 0.13 -7.00
CA HIS A 47 -13.03 0.45 -5.65
C HIS A 47 -12.08 1.36 -4.87
N GLY A 48 -10.79 1.01 -4.78
CA GLY A 48 -9.85 1.67 -3.87
C GLY A 48 -9.65 3.16 -4.13
N ILE A 49 -9.31 3.56 -5.35
CA ILE A 49 -9.14 4.98 -5.72
C ILE A 49 -10.50 5.70 -5.76
N PRO A 50 -11.57 5.14 -6.38
CA PRO A 50 -12.90 5.76 -6.32
C PRO A 50 -13.38 6.09 -4.91
N GLU A 51 -13.24 5.16 -3.95
CA GLU A 51 -13.56 5.40 -2.53
C GLU A 51 -12.81 6.62 -1.96
N VAL A 52 -11.53 6.77 -2.29
CA VAL A 52 -10.73 7.93 -1.84
C VAL A 52 -11.17 9.23 -2.52
N LEU A 53 -11.59 9.18 -3.77
CA LEU A 53 -12.13 10.34 -4.49
C LEU A 53 -13.44 10.83 -3.84
N GLU A 54 -14.32 9.91 -3.43
CA GLU A 54 -15.55 10.24 -2.68
C GLU A 54 -15.23 10.87 -1.33
N ILE A 55 -14.28 10.29 -0.57
CA ILE A 55 -13.80 10.87 0.69
C ILE A 55 -13.22 12.26 0.48
N ARG A 56 -12.39 12.44 -0.54
CA ARG A 56 -11.83 13.75 -0.87
C ARG A 56 -12.90 14.79 -1.16
N ALA A 57 -13.91 14.41 -1.93
CA ALA A 57 -15.02 15.32 -2.26
C ALA A 57 -15.83 15.69 -1.01
N LYS A 58 -16.11 14.71 -0.14
CA LYS A 58 -16.88 14.93 1.10
C LYS A 58 -16.14 15.81 2.10
N PHE A 59 -14.82 15.63 2.23
CA PHE A 59 -13.99 16.33 3.25
C PHE A 59 -13.08 17.39 2.63
N ILE A 60 -13.49 18.01 1.52
CA ILE A 60 -12.67 18.96 0.77
C ILE A 60 -12.20 20.17 1.59
N ASP A 61 -13.04 20.64 2.53
CA ASP A 61 -12.75 21.79 3.39
C ASP A 61 -12.11 21.38 4.74
N SER A 62 -11.77 20.10 4.92
CA SER A 62 -11.11 19.62 6.13
C SER A 62 -9.58 19.68 6.01
N PRO A 63 -8.85 19.58 7.13
CA PRO A 63 -7.40 19.53 7.13
C PRO A 63 -6.83 18.16 6.69
N LEU A 64 -7.67 17.23 6.24
CA LEU A 64 -7.26 15.87 5.83
C LEU A 64 -6.31 15.93 4.63
N LEU A 65 -5.11 15.42 4.80
CA LEU A 65 -4.20 15.13 3.71
C LEU A 65 -4.52 13.76 3.12
N ILE A 66 -4.53 13.66 1.79
CA ILE A 66 -4.73 12.41 1.08
C ILE A 66 -3.52 12.16 0.20
N TRP A 67 -2.90 10.99 0.34
CA TRP A 67 -1.77 10.54 -0.45
C TRP A 67 -2.04 9.20 -1.12
N GLY A 68 -1.54 9.02 -2.33
CA GLY A 68 -1.38 7.73 -2.96
C GLY A 68 0.05 7.21 -2.74
N LEU A 69 0.21 5.92 -2.45
CA LEU A 69 1.49 5.23 -2.46
C LEU A 69 1.42 4.10 -3.47
N ALA A 70 2.08 4.28 -4.61
CA ALA A 70 2.24 3.22 -5.59
C ALA A 70 3.36 2.28 -5.15
N THR A 71 3.06 1.01 -4.93
CA THR A 71 4.01 -0.02 -4.49
C THR A 71 4.13 -1.14 -5.51
N ALA A 72 5.05 -2.09 -5.29
CA ALA A 72 5.15 -3.32 -6.05
C ALA A 72 5.67 -4.45 -5.16
N PHE A 73 4.88 -5.50 -4.98
CA PHE A 73 5.29 -6.74 -4.33
C PHE A 73 5.19 -7.95 -5.26
N GLU A 74 4.59 -7.76 -6.43
CA GLU A 74 4.45 -8.71 -7.54
C GLU A 74 4.40 -7.97 -8.87
N ASP A 75 4.42 -8.68 -9.99
CA ASP A 75 4.32 -8.12 -11.35
C ASP A 75 5.20 -6.89 -11.57
N PHE A 76 6.45 -6.93 -11.12
CA PHE A 76 7.38 -5.80 -11.15
C PHE A 76 7.60 -5.22 -12.54
N HIS A 77 7.36 -6.01 -13.61
CA HIS A 77 7.43 -5.55 -15.00
C HIS A 77 6.24 -4.66 -15.39
N LEU A 78 5.13 -4.71 -14.64
CA LEU A 78 3.94 -3.87 -14.81
C LEU A 78 3.86 -2.79 -13.72
N ASN A 79 4.17 -3.15 -12.47
CA ASN A 79 4.17 -2.24 -11.33
C ASN A 79 5.52 -1.50 -11.25
N ASN A 80 5.73 -0.56 -12.16
CA ASN A 80 6.98 0.17 -12.32
C ASN A 80 6.75 1.67 -12.56
N LEU A 81 7.83 2.44 -12.55
CA LEU A 81 7.81 3.88 -12.71
C LEU A 81 7.18 4.33 -14.03
N ASP A 82 7.49 3.66 -15.14
CA ASP A 82 7.02 4.08 -16.46
C ASP A 82 5.49 3.94 -16.59
N ASN A 83 4.95 2.84 -16.09
CA ASN A 83 3.49 2.63 -16.09
C ASN A 83 2.79 3.53 -15.07
N LEU A 84 3.42 3.83 -13.92
CA LEU A 84 2.90 4.82 -12.99
C LEU A 84 2.84 6.22 -13.62
N LYS A 85 3.86 6.62 -14.38
CA LYS A 85 3.84 7.88 -15.14
C LYS A 85 2.66 7.94 -16.11
N LYS A 86 2.46 6.90 -16.94
CA LYS A 86 1.31 6.83 -17.86
C LYS A 86 -0.02 6.97 -17.13
N LEU A 87 -0.17 6.28 -16.00
CA LEU A 87 -1.37 6.37 -15.17
C LEU A 87 -1.60 7.81 -14.67
N ILE A 88 -0.58 8.46 -14.14
CA ILE A 88 -0.69 9.83 -13.58
C ILE A 88 -0.91 10.86 -14.70
N ASP A 89 -0.16 10.77 -15.81
CA ASP A 89 -0.17 11.78 -16.86
C ASP A 89 -1.41 11.68 -17.74
N SER A 90 -1.95 10.48 -17.95
CA SER A 90 -3.01 10.25 -18.93
C SER A 90 -4.13 9.33 -18.50
N GLY A 91 -4.09 8.76 -17.30
CA GLY A 91 -5.05 7.76 -16.85
C GLY A 91 -4.92 6.40 -17.53
N GLU A 92 -3.84 6.17 -18.31
CA GLU A 92 -3.63 4.90 -19.02
C GLU A 92 -3.33 3.78 -18.03
N VAL A 93 -4.03 2.65 -18.18
CA VAL A 93 -3.90 1.47 -17.34
C VAL A 93 -3.30 0.30 -18.14
N VAL A 94 -2.70 -0.66 -17.43
CA VAL A 94 -1.96 -1.78 -18.03
C VAL A 94 -2.37 -3.13 -17.44
N GLY A 95 -1.95 -4.21 -18.07
CA GLY A 95 -2.04 -5.58 -17.56
C GLY A 95 -3.47 -6.00 -17.20
N GLU A 96 -3.62 -6.64 -16.03
CA GLU A 96 -4.92 -7.11 -15.52
C GLU A 96 -5.87 -5.94 -15.24
N THR A 97 -5.35 -4.77 -14.82
CA THR A 97 -6.18 -3.57 -14.66
C THR A 97 -6.84 -3.20 -15.98
N LEU A 98 -6.07 -3.15 -17.08
CA LEU A 98 -6.62 -2.88 -18.41
C LEU A 98 -7.64 -3.93 -18.81
N ALA A 99 -7.33 -5.22 -18.67
CA ALA A 99 -8.20 -6.31 -19.06
C ALA A 99 -9.55 -6.29 -18.32
N VAL A 100 -9.50 -6.19 -16.98
CA VAL A 100 -10.72 -6.22 -16.15
C VAL A 100 -11.57 -4.96 -16.33
N LEU A 101 -10.97 -3.77 -16.36
CA LEU A 101 -11.72 -2.52 -16.51
C LEU A 101 -12.31 -2.41 -17.91
N SER A 102 -11.60 -2.84 -18.95
CA SER A 102 -12.14 -2.92 -20.31
C SER A 102 -13.36 -3.85 -20.40
N ALA A 103 -13.26 -5.05 -19.82
CA ALA A 103 -14.37 -6.00 -19.81
C ALA A 103 -15.60 -5.47 -19.07
N LYS A 104 -15.41 -4.59 -18.09
CA LYS A 104 -16.49 -3.91 -17.34
C LYS A 104 -17.00 -2.62 -18.03
N GLY A 105 -16.40 -2.19 -19.13
CA GLY A 105 -16.75 -0.93 -19.80
C GLY A 105 -16.41 0.32 -18.99
N LEU A 106 -15.41 0.25 -18.11
CA LEU A 106 -15.00 1.33 -17.19
C LEU A 106 -13.84 2.18 -17.75
N LEU A 107 -13.47 1.99 -19.01
CA LEU A 107 -12.38 2.72 -19.65
C LEU A 107 -12.86 3.47 -20.89
N ASN A 108 -12.27 4.64 -21.12
CA ASN A 108 -12.36 5.38 -22.36
C ASN A 108 -11.01 5.34 -23.07
N ASN A 109 -10.90 4.61 -24.21
CA ASN A 109 -9.64 4.43 -24.95
C ASN A 109 -8.47 3.95 -24.05
N ASN A 110 -8.68 2.91 -23.27
CA ASN A 110 -7.74 2.32 -22.31
C ASN A 110 -7.33 3.25 -21.15
N ARG A 111 -8.10 4.29 -20.88
CA ARG A 111 -7.85 5.27 -19.83
C ARG A 111 -9.00 5.31 -18.85
N LEU A 112 -8.68 5.58 -17.61
CA LEU A 112 -9.68 5.90 -16.59
C LEU A 112 -10.48 7.13 -17.00
N ASP A 113 -11.75 7.18 -16.64
CA ASP A 113 -12.64 8.32 -16.84
C ASP A 113 -12.49 9.40 -15.75
N TYR A 114 -11.57 9.18 -14.81
CA TYR A 114 -11.22 10.09 -13.72
C TYR A 114 -9.70 10.27 -13.62
N SER A 115 -9.26 11.37 -13.00
CA SER A 115 -7.87 11.61 -12.63
C SER A 115 -7.63 11.34 -11.15
N ILE A 116 -6.37 11.19 -10.76
CA ILE A 116 -5.92 11.12 -9.35
C ILE A 116 -5.49 12.53 -8.91
N PRO A 117 -6.36 13.30 -8.21
CA PRO A 117 -6.11 14.72 -7.93
C PRO A 117 -5.44 14.95 -6.56
N PHE A 118 -4.65 14.02 -6.10
CA PHE A 118 -3.92 14.09 -4.82
C PHE A 118 -2.48 13.64 -4.99
N PRO A 119 -1.56 14.04 -4.10
CA PRO A 119 -0.15 13.64 -4.17
C PRO A 119 0.03 12.13 -4.24
N VAL A 120 0.93 11.69 -5.14
CA VAL A 120 1.28 10.27 -5.33
C VAL A 120 2.77 10.08 -5.21
N ALA A 121 3.18 9.18 -4.33
CA ALA A 121 4.55 8.73 -4.14
C ALA A 121 4.76 7.33 -4.72
N LEU A 122 5.99 7.04 -5.14
CA LEU A 122 6.47 5.71 -5.49
C LEU A 122 7.21 5.11 -4.29
N ASP A 123 6.77 3.95 -3.83
CA ASP A 123 7.46 3.17 -2.79
C ASP A 123 8.89 2.82 -3.21
N ASN A 124 9.81 2.78 -2.27
CA ASN A 124 11.19 2.40 -2.53
C ASN A 124 11.30 0.88 -2.66
N VAL A 125 11.23 0.40 -3.89
CA VAL A 125 11.37 -1.02 -4.24
C VAL A 125 12.83 -1.30 -4.58
N VAL A 126 13.49 -2.12 -3.77
CA VAL A 126 14.92 -2.44 -3.90
C VAL A 126 15.15 -3.94 -4.10
N PRO A 127 16.28 -4.36 -4.69
CA PRO A 127 16.64 -5.78 -4.74
C PRO A 127 16.70 -6.39 -3.35
N TYR A 128 16.10 -7.57 -3.20
CA TYR A 128 16.12 -8.33 -1.95
C TYR A 128 17.38 -9.21 -1.90
N ASN A 129 18.33 -8.85 -1.06
CA ASN A 129 19.60 -9.55 -0.86
C ASN A 129 19.93 -9.61 0.65
N PRO A 130 19.32 -10.50 1.43
CA PRO A 130 19.66 -10.62 2.83
C PRO A 130 21.07 -11.21 3.01
N SER A 131 21.77 -10.72 3.99
CA SER A 131 23.10 -11.24 4.36
C SER A 131 23.02 -12.67 4.95
N ASP A 132 21.90 -13.03 5.56
CA ASP A 132 21.64 -14.34 6.16
C ASP A 132 20.16 -14.74 6.00
N TYR A 133 19.91 -15.67 5.10
CA TYR A 133 18.57 -16.23 4.85
C TYR A 133 17.99 -17.01 6.04
N LEU A 134 18.84 -17.62 6.89
CA LEU A 134 18.35 -18.36 8.05
C LEU A 134 17.80 -17.41 9.11
N SER A 135 18.53 -16.34 9.39
CA SER A 135 18.08 -15.31 10.30
C SER A 135 16.80 -14.64 9.82
N GLU A 136 16.71 -14.31 8.52
CA GLU A 136 15.50 -13.77 7.91
C GLU A 136 14.31 -14.72 8.02
N ALA A 137 14.51 -16.01 7.75
CA ALA A 137 13.45 -17.02 7.89
C ALA A 137 12.96 -17.14 9.33
N GLN A 138 13.87 -17.13 10.30
CA GLN A 138 13.51 -17.18 11.72
C GLN A 138 12.70 -15.94 12.13
N ASN A 139 13.12 -14.75 11.71
CA ASN A 139 12.41 -13.51 11.97
C ASN A 139 11.01 -13.52 11.34
N PHE A 140 10.91 -13.98 10.10
CA PHE A 140 9.63 -14.12 9.40
C PHE A 140 8.69 -15.07 10.15
N ILE A 141 9.18 -16.27 10.51
CA ILE A 141 8.41 -17.29 11.22
C ILE A 141 7.96 -16.76 12.59
N LYS A 142 8.86 -16.19 13.37
CA LYS A 142 8.53 -15.63 14.70
C LYS A 142 7.44 -14.55 14.63
N LYS A 143 7.43 -13.78 13.55
CA LYS A 143 6.50 -12.68 13.33
C LYS A 143 5.12 -13.17 12.88
N ASP A 144 5.08 -14.04 11.85
CA ASP A 144 3.84 -14.41 11.18
C ASP A 144 3.20 -15.69 11.74
N PHE A 145 3.97 -16.45 12.52
CA PHE A 145 3.53 -17.66 13.21
C PHE A 145 3.86 -17.62 14.71
N PRO A 146 3.19 -16.77 15.50
CA PRO A 146 3.54 -16.61 16.95
C PRO A 146 3.45 -17.91 17.75
N GLN A 147 2.68 -18.90 17.28
CA GLN A 147 2.51 -20.20 17.92
C GLN A 147 3.40 -21.30 17.30
N PHE A 148 4.39 -20.92 16.49
CA PHE A 148 5.23 -21.86 15.73
C PHE A 148 5.80 -22.99 16.60
N ASP A 149 6.33 -22.66 17.79
CA ASP A 149 6.94 -23.62 18.70
C ASP A 149 5.94 -24.65 19.28
N SER A 150 4.65 -24.35 19.23
CA SER A 150 3.58 -25.26 19.66
C SER A 150 3.14 -26.26 18.58
N PHE A 151 3.57 -26.07 17.34
CA PHE A 151 3.20 -26.97 16.26
C PHE A 151 3.97 -28.29 16.30
N PRO A 152 3.37 -29.39 15.79
CA PRO A 152 4.10 -30.64 15.60
C PRO A 152 5.38 -30.43 14.75
N VAL A 153 6.47 -31.13 15.09
CA VAL A 153 7.78 -30.99 14.42
C VAL A 153 7.68 -31.09 12.89
N LYS A 154 6.82 -31.98 12.37
CA LYS A 154 6.56 -32.09 10.94
C LYS A 154 6.02 -30.79 10.33
N ASN A 155 5.12 -30.10 11.04
CA ASN A 155 4.53 -28.84 10.57
C ASN A 155 5.55 -27.69 10.67
N GLN A 156 6.33 -27.64 11.75
CA GLN A 156 7.43 -26.67 11.89
C GLN A 156 8.41 -26.78 10.72
N LYS A 157 8.80 -28.01 10.36
CA LYS A 157 9.70 -28.24 9.23
C LYS A 157 9.05 -27.76 7.91
N LEU A 158 7.80 -28.13 7.67
CA LEU A 158 7.08 -27.71 6.44
C LEU A 158 7.03 -26.18 6.32
N ILE A 159 6.65 -25.47 7.38
CA ILE A 159 6.61 -24.00 7.41
C ILE A 159 8.00 -23.42 7.15
N SER A 160 9.03 -23.94 7.83
CA SER A 160 10.40 -23.47 7.65
C SER A 160 10.90 -23.65 6.21
N ASP A 161 10.62 -24.80 5.59
CA ASP A 161 11.01 -25.09 4.21
C ASP A 161 10.25 -24.17 3.22
N GLN A 162 8.97 -23.91 3.47
CA GLN A 162 8.15 -22.99 2.64
C GLN A 162 8.65 -21.54 2.76
N VAL A 163 8.89 -21.06 3.97
CA VAL A 163 9.41 -19.70 4.21
C VAL A 163 10.79 -19.54 3.56
N MET A 164 11.67 -20.52 3.74
CA MET A 164 12.99 -20.47 3.11
C MET A 164 12.91 -20.44 1.58
N THR A 165 12.01 -21.24 0.99
CA THR A 165 11.78 -21.24 -0.45
C THR A 165 11.26 -19.90 -0.93
N TYR A 166 10.29 -19.33 -0.24
CA TYR A 166 9.76 -18.00 -0.53
C TYR A 166 10.85 -16.93 -0.50
N LEU A 167 11.65 -16.87 0.58
CA LEU A 167 12.71 -15.87 0.72
C LEU A 167 13.78 -15.99 -0.36
N LYS A 168 14.14 -17.23 -0.77
CA LYS A 168 15.10 -17.45 -1.87
C LYS A 168 14.56 -17.04 -3.24
N GLN A 169 13.26 -17.09 -3.44
CA GLN A 169 12.61 -16.68 -4.68
C GLN A 169 12.27 -15.19 -4.73
N LYS A 170 12.25 -14.54 -3.56
CA LYS A 170 11.96 -13.11 -3.45
C LYS A 170 13.05 -12.31 -4.15
N LYS A 171 12.66 -11.48 -5.12
CA LYS A 171 13.59 -10.67 -5.94
C LYS A 171 13.74 -9.24 -5.44
N PHE A 172 12.67 -8.69 -4.89
CA PHE A 172 12.58 -7.30 -4.48
C PHE A 172 11.88 -7.18 -3.13
N GLU A 173 12.11 -6.04 -2.49
CA GLU A 173 11.49 -5.63 -1.25
C GLU A 173 10.92 -4.23 -1.44
N ALA A 174 9.62 -4.06 -1.18
CA ALA A 174 8.96 -2.77 -1.17
C ALA A 174 8.99 -2.21 0.25
N LYS A 175 9.84 -1.24 0.50
CA LYS A 175 10.23 -0.82 1.86
C LYS A 175 9.06 -0.36 2.72
N THR A 176 8.22 0.54 2.21
CA THR A 176 7.04 0.99 2.98
C THR A 176 6.02 -0.12 3.13
N PHE A 177 5.70 -0.84 2.06
CA PHE A 177 4.73 -1.94 2.08
C PHE A 177 5.09 -2.98 3.15
N GLU A 178 6.37 -3.38 3.22
CA GLU A 178 6.84 -4.36 4.19
C GLU A 178 6.99 -3.79 5.61
N THR A 179 7.41 -2.53 5.75
CA THR A 179 7.47 -1.84 7.05
C THR A 179 6.11 -1.82 7.72
N TYR A 180 5.06 -1.53 6.97
CA TYR A 180 3.69 -1.54 7.46
C TYR A 180 3.03 -2.92 7.45
N GLN A 181 3.73 -3.96 6.96
CA GLN A 181 3.20 -5.33 6.85
C GLN A 181 1.84 -5.38 6.16
N LEU A 182 1.75 -4.73 5.03
CA LEU A 182 0.56 -4.77 4.22
C LEU A 182 0.40 -6.15 3.57
N LYS A 183 -0.84 -6.59 3.39
CA LYS A 183 -1.15 -7.94 2.89
C LYS A 183 -1.50 -7.98 1.41
N GLY A 184 -1.62 -6.81 0.78
CA GLY A 184 -2.00 -6.67 -0.61
C GLY A 184 -2.44 -5.24 -0.92
N THR A 185 -2.98 -5.05 -2.11
CA THR A 185 -3.57 -3.77 -2.57
C THR A 185 -4.99 -4.00 -3.11
N PRO A 186 -5.90 -3.01 -2.95
CA PRO A 186 -5.66 -1.74 -2.25
C PRO A 186 -5.51 -1.92 -0.75
N SER A 187 -4.66 -1.11 -0.11
CA SER A 187 -4.60 -0.98 1.35
C SER A 187 -4.73 0.48 1.74
N THR A 188 -5.15 0.74 2.98
CA THR A 188 -5.29 2.09 3.50
C THR A 188 -4.60 2.20 4.86
N LEU A 189 -3.85 3.30 5.04
CA LEU A 189 -3.33 3.72 6.34
C LEU A 189 -4.03 5.02 6.72
N LEU A 190 -4.41 5.15 7.98
CA LEU A 190 -5.03 6.34 8.53
C LEU A 190 -4.22 6.81 9.73
N ILE A 191 -3.75 8.06 9.70
CA ILE A 191 -2.82 8.63 10.66
C ILE A 191 -3.44 9.91 11.21
N ASP A 192 -3.42 10.09 12.53
CA ASP A 192 -3.98 11.29 13.16
C ASP A 192 -3.01 12.49 13.11
N ASN A 193 -3.50 13.62 13.58
CA ASN A 193 -2.73 14.87 13.62
C ASN A 193 -1.50 14.85 14.56
N LYS A 194 -1.37 13.81 15.39
CA LYS A 194 -0.19 13.57 16.25
C LYS A 194 0.80 12.60 15.64
N GLY A 195 0.54 12.11 14.41
CA GLY A 195 1.38 11.11 13.75
C GLY A 195 1.16 9.69 14.26
N ILE A 196 0.01 9.40 14.89
CA ILE A 196 -0.32 8.06 15.37
C ILE A 196 -1.10 7.29 14.30
N LEU A 197 -0.71 6.07 14.01
CA LEU A 197 -1.42 5.17 13.09
C LEU A 197 -2.73 4.73 13.75
N ARG A 198 -3.86 5.22 13.26
CA ARG A 198 -5.20 4.92 13.79
C ARG A 198 -5.90 3.77 13.07
N GLY A 199 -5.45 3.45 11.88
CA GLY A 199 -6.03 2.33 11.15
C GLY A 199 -5.13 1.82 10.03
N LYS A 200 -5.26 0.52 9.76
CA LYS A 200 -4.60 -0.17 8.67
C LYS A 200 -5.51 -1.27 8.15
N TRP A 201 -5.96 -1.16 6.89
CA TRP A 201 -6.91 -2.09 6.29
C TRP A 201 -6.43 -2.56 4.91
N PHE A 202 -6.79 -3.78 4.56
CA PHE A 202 -6.64 -4.37 3.24
C PHE A 202 -8.01 -4.49 2.57
N GLY A 203 -8.09 -4.15 1.29
CA GLY A 203 -9.34 -4.14 0.52
C GLY A 203 -10.07 -2.80 0.57
N SER A 204 -11.38 -2.85 0.38
CA SER A 204 -12.33 -1.73 0.42
C SER A 204 -13.59 -2.14 1.21
N ASP A 205 -14.58 -1.24 1.32
CA ASP A 205 -15.89 -1.49 1.95
C ASP A 205 -15.87 -1.75 3.47
N TYR A 206 -14.83 -1.31 4.18
CA TYR A 206 -14.73 -1.43 5.64
C TYR A 206 -15.21 -0.17 6.40
N GLY A 207 -15.93 0.72 5.71
CA GLY A 207 -16.48 1.94 6.30
C GLY A 207 -15.47 3.05 6.50
N LEU A 208 -14.52 3.20 5.57
CA LEU A 208 -13.44 4.20 5.62
C LEU A 208 -13.94 5.62 5.90
N GLU A 209 -15.09 6.01 5.35
CA GLU A 209 -15.71 7.31 5.58
C GLU A 209 -15.94 7.58 7.08
N LYS A 210 -16.50 6.61 7.79
CA LYS A 210 -16.75 6.72 9.23
C LYS A 210 -15.46 6.81 10.04
N GLU A 211 -14.42 6.10 9.62
CA GLU A 211 -13.12 6.15 10.28
C GLU A 211 -12.45 7.52 10.06
N VAL A 212 -12.61 8.11 8.88
CA VAL A 212 -12.15 9.48 8.61
C VAL A 212 -12.95 10.51 9.43
N GLU A 213 -14.28 10.38 9.54
CA GLU A 213 -15.10 11.23 10.40
C GLU A 213 -14.64 11.21 11.87
N LYS A 214 -14.39 10.01 12.40
CA LYS A 214 -13.85 9.87 13.76
C LYS A 214 -12.48 10.54 13.89
N LEU A 215 -11.60 10.34 12.90
CA LEU A 215 -10.26 10.93 12.91
C LEU A 215 -10.28 12.45 12.94
N LEU A 216 -11.19 13.05 12.16
CA LEU A 216 -11.34 14.51 12.08
C LEU A 216 -11.99 15.12 13.34
N SER A 217 -12.60 14.30 14.19
CA SER A 217 -13.20 14.71 15.46
C SER A 217 -12.23 14.62 16.67
N LEU A 218 -10.99 14.08 16.46
CA LEU A 218 -9.94 13.99 17.48
C LEU A 218 -9.14 15.30 17.61
#